data_ee849f310c6b33f79c196011fd837bee
#
_entry.id   ee849f310c6b33f79c196011fd837bee
#
_cell.length_a   1.000
_cell.length_b   1.000
_cell.length_c   1.000
_cell.angle_alpha   90.00
_cell.angle_beta   90.00
_cell.angle_gamma   90.00
#
_symmetry.space_group_name_H-M   'P 1'
#
loop_
_entity.id
_entity.type
_entity.pdbx_description
1 polymer ?
#
loop_
_entity_poly.entity_id
_entity_poly.type
_entity_poly.pdbx_seq_one_letter_code
_entity_poly.pdbx_strand_id
1 'polypeptide(L)'
;MKNKQKHELAVCGLEAVKSLEKNNPQKIKRLYFSSEKAPLFGGLCKKLASQKIPYNQVEEKELEKICGSVHHQGIVAMIDFPKINSVSKNEISEWKKNSEHAILLDRIGNANNFGAIIRSASFFGIKNIIIPQDEGQSFITTSSYRIAQGGMEFVNIYTCKSSSEFLRTEKENFVIIGTDLQAKKSVSELQSICKNKNALIVLGNEEKGISESVRKLCDELIIIPAKTSIDSLNVAQASSIIFYELTK
;
A
#
# COMPACT_ATOMS: atom_id res chain seq x y z
N MET A 1 -4.34 -2.84 -23.89
CA MET A 1 -5.31 -3.92 -24.15
C MET A 1 -4.74 -5.34 -24.00
N LYS A 2 -3.56 -5.67 -24.55
CA LYS A 2 -2.97 -7.05 -24.44
C LYS A 2 -2.68 -7.53 -23.01
N ASN A 3 -2.41 -6.62 -22.06
CA ASN A 3 -2.07 -6.99 -20.67
C ASN A 3 -3.29 -7.40 -19.83
N LYS A 4 -4.48 -6.82 -20.09
CA LYS A 4 -5.72 -7.24 -19.41
C LYS A 4 -6.15 -8.67 -19.75
N GLN A 5 -5.85 -9.13 -20.95
CA GLN A 5 -6.15 -10.51 -21.37
C GLN A 5 -5.24 -11.56 -20.71
N LYS A 6 -4.08 -11.13 -20.16
CA LYS A 6 -3.10 -12.05 -19.52
C LYS A 6 -3.12 -12.00 -17.99
N HIS A 7 -4.04 -11.23 -17.39
CA HIS A 7 -4.07 -10.98 -15.92
C HIS A 7 -2.71 -10.52 -15.36
N GLU A 8 -2.00 -9.66 -16.11
CA GLU A 8 -0.71 -9.13 -15.74
C GLU A 8 -0.79 -7.67 -15.31
N LEU A 9 0.10 -7.28 -14.39
CA LEU A 9 0.28 -5.92 -13.93
C LEU A 9 1.65 -5.39 -14.38
N ALA A 10 1.66 -4.15 -14.88
CA ALA A 10 2.90 -3.45 -15.17
C ALA A 10 3.43 -2.75 -13.91
N VAL A 11 4.65 -3.08 -13.52
CA VAL A 11 5.43 -2.37 -12.50
C VAL A 11 6.38 -1.46 -13.24
N CYS A 12 6.20 -0.15 -13.13
CA CYS A 12 7.02 0.84 -13.80
C CYS A 12 7.64 1.85 -12.82
N GLY A 13 8.74 2.48 -13.26
CA GLY A 13 9.53 3.37 -12.44
C GLY A 13 10.75 2.69 -11.81
N LEU A 14 11.86 3.44 -11.80
CA LEU A 14 13.18 2.90 -11.50
C LEU A 14 13.25 2.21 -10.13
N GLU A 15 12.80 2.89 -9.09
CA GLU A 15 12.87 2.36 -7.72
C GLU A 15 11.89 1.19 -7.49
N ALA A 16 10.72 1.20 -8.14
CA ALA A 16 9.77 0.10 -8.05
C ALA A 16 10.36 -1.19 -8.67
N VAL A 17 10.99 -1.08 -9.85
CA VAL A 17 11.59 -2.24 -10.53
C VAL A 17 12.85 -2.72 -9.81
N LYS A 18 13.72 -1.82 -9.31
CA LYS A 18 14.88 -2.20 -8.50
C LYS A 18 14.48 -2.94 -7.22
N SER A 19 13.44 -2.44 -6.53
CA SER A 19 12.94 -3.10 -5.32
C SER A 19 12.38 -4.48 -5.63
N LEU A 20 11.62 -4.61 -6.73
CA LEU A 20 11.10 -5.89 -7.20
C LEU A 20 12.23 -6.87 -7.56
N GLU A 21 13.26 -6.40 -8.29
CA GLU A 21 14.45 -7.18 -8.62
C GLU A 21 15.16 -7.72 -7.38
N LYS A 22 15.34 -6.85 -6.37
CA LYS A 22 16.07 -7.19 -5.16
C LYS A 22 15.31 -8.16 -4.26
N ASN A 23 14.01 -7.91 -4.06
CA ASN A 23 13.23 -8.60 -3.03
C ASN A 23 12.39 -9.77 -3.59
N ASN A 24 11.88 -9.64 -4.81
CA ASN A 24 10.97 -10.62 -5.40
C ASN A 24 11.22 -10.84 -6.91
N PRO A 25 12.46 -11.11 -7.35
CA PRO A 25 12.79 -11.24 -8.78
C PRO A 25 12.00 -12.35 -9.48
N GLN A 26 11.56 -13.37 -8.75
CA GLN A 26 10.76 -14.49 -9.26
C GLN A 26 9.35 -14.08 -9.73
N LYS A 27 8.86 -12.90 -9.31
CA LYS A 27 7.58 -12.35 -9.79
C LYS A 27 7.69 -11.81 -11.22
N ILE A 28 8.91 -11.50 -11.71
CA ILE A 28 9.11 -10.88 -13.03
C ILE A 28 8.86 -11.92 -14.12
N LYS A 29 7.88 -11.64 -14.98
CA LYS A 29 7.52 -12.47 -16.15
C LYS A 29 8.08 -11.94 -17.44
N ARG A 30 8.30 -10.65 -17.54
CA ARG A 30 8.91 -9.96 -18.70
C ARG A 30 9.50 -8.65 -18.22
N LEU A 31 10.57 -8.20 -18.89
CA LEU A 31 11.20 -6.93 -18.61
C LEU A 31 11.34 -6.12 -19.90
N TYR A 32 11.04 -4.83 -19.85
CA TYR A 32 11.21 -3.88 -20.93
C TYR A 32 11.95 -2.66 -20.44
N PHE A 33 12.93 -2.18 -21.19
CA PHE A 33 13.75 -1.05 -20.80
C PHE A 33 14.24 -0.25 -22.01
N SER A 34 14.49 1.05 -21.80
CA SER A 34 15.13 1.91 -22.80
C SER A 34 16.63 1.65 -22.88
N SER A 35 17.25 2.04 -23.99
CA SER A 35 18.71 1.95 -24.19
C SER A 35 19.49 2.62 -23.05
N GLU A 36 19.00 3.76 -22.54
CA GLU A 36 19.62 4.50 -21.42
C GLU A 36 19.65 3.65 -20.12
N LYS A 37 18.65 2.82 -19.89
CA LYS A 37 18.54 2.02 -18.65
C LYS A 37 19.17 0.64 -18.75
N ALA A 38 19.53 0.18 -19.95
CA ALA A 38 20.15 -1.12 -20.19
C ALA A 38 21.36 -1.42 -19.27
N PRO A 39 22.31 -0.49 -19.06
CA PRO A 39 23.47 -0.74 -18.20
C PRO A 39 23.12 -1.04 -16.75
N LEU A 40 22.02 -0.48 -16.23
CA LEU A 40 21.59 -0.65 -14.83
C LEU A 40 21.04 -2.06 -14.53
N PHE A 41 20.52 -2.75 -15.56
CA PHE A 41 19.80 -4.02 -15.40
C PHE A 41 20.51 -5.21 -16.06
N GLY A 42 21.79 -5.07 -16.39
CA GLY A 42 22.57 -6.15 -17.02
C GLY A 42 22.62 -7.44 -16.17
N GLY A 43 22.73 -7.31 -14.86
CA GLY A 43 22.68 -8.44 -13.92
C GLY A 43 21.32 -9.15 -13.93
N LEU A 44 20.23 -8.37 -13.87
CA LEU A 44 18.87 -8.89 -13.98
C LEU A 44 18.65 -9.58 -15.32
N CYS A 45 19.06 -8.99 -16.43
CA CYS A 45 18.93 -9.57 -17.75
C CYS A 45 19.63 -10.94 -17.87
N LYS A 46 20.85 -11.10 -17.31
CA LYS A 46 21.55 -12.38 -17.24
C LYS A 46 20.75 -13.42 -16.46
N LYS A 47 20.19 -13.03 -15.32
CA LYS A 47 19.33 -13.91 -14.50
C LYS A 47 18.06 -14.30 -15.24
N LEU A 48 17.36 -13.36 -15.88
CA LEU A 48 16.17 -13.63 -16.66
C LEU A 48 16.47 -14.57 -17.85
N ALA A 49 17.60 -14.36 -18.55
CA ALA A 49 18.04 -15.23 -19.64
C ALA A 49 18.25 -16.67 -19.17
N SER A 50 18.90 -16.89 -18.03
CA SER A 50 19.11 -18.24 -17.46
C SER A 50 17.80 -18.96 -17.13
N GLN A 51 16.75 -18.19 -16.82
CA GLN A 51 15.40 -18.68 -16.51
C GLN A 51 14.46 -18.72 -17.74
N LYS A 52 14.97 -18.36 -18.94
CA LYS A 52 14.18 -18.24 -20.18
C LYS A 52 13.03 -17.24 -20.08
N ILE A 53 13.17 -16.22 -19.23
CA ILE A 53 12.21 -15.13 -19.08
C ILE A 53 12.54 -14.03 -20.10
N PRO A 54 11.57 -13.59 -20.93
CA PRO A 54 11.83 -12.63 -21.99
C PRO A 54 12.15 -11.23 -21.42
N TYR A 55 13.12 -10.58 -22.03
CA TYR A 55 13.42 -9.17 -21.79
C TYR A 55 13.81 -8.49 -23.11
N ASN A 56 13.41 -7.22 -23.28
CA ASN A 56 13.63 -6.49 -24.52
C ASN A 56 14.00 -5.04 -24.25
N GLN A 57 14.97 -4.56 -25.02
CA GLN A 57 15.19 -3.13 -25.15
C GLN A 57 14.16 -2.58 -26.15
N VAL A 58 13.47 -1.50 -25.79
CA VAL A 58 12.40 -0.88 -26.58
C VAL A 58 12.46 0.64 -26.50
N GLU A 59 11.76 1.31 -27.41
CA GLU A 59 11.62 2.77 -27.40
C GLU A 59 10.68 3.24 -26.28
N GLU A 60 10.86 4.50 -25.81
CA GLU A 60 10.05 5.14 -24.76
C GLU A 60 8.54 5.04 -25.05
N LYS A 61 8.14 5.31 -26.31
CA LYS A 61 6.73 5.21 -26.74
C LYS A 61 6.14 3.81 -26.59
N GLU A 62 6.98 2.79 -26.69
CA GLU A 62 6.52 1.40 -26.48
C GLU A 62 6.37 1.10 -25.00
N LEU A 63 7.26 1.60 -24.13
CA LEU A 63 7.12 1.53 -22.68
C LEU A 63 5.82 2.19 -22.22
N GLU A 64 5.47 3.36 -22.75
CA GLU A 64 4.19 4.03 -22.48
C GLU A 64 2.99 3.13 -22.81
N LYS A 65 3.02 2.48 -23.99
CA LYS A 65 1.93 1.56 -24.42
C LYS A 65 1.84 0.33 -23.52
N ILE A 66 2.97 -0.18 -23.03
CA ILE A 66 3.03 -1.37 -22.18
C ILE A 66 2.46 -1.07 -20.80
N CYS A 67 2.86 0.03 -20.16
CA CYS A 67 2.44 0.35 -18.79
C CYS A 67 1.26 1.31 -18.70
N GLY A 68 0.87 1.96 -19.81
CA GLY A 68 -0.22 2.94 -19.84
C GLY A 68 0.12 4.26 -19.11
N SER A 69 1.40 4.62 -19.01
CA SER A 69 1.87 5.80 -18.29
C SER A 69 3.13 6.37 -18.92
N VAL A 70 3.22 7.70 -19.01
CA VAL A 70 4.43 8.43 -19.41
C VAL A 70 5.51 8.46 -18.31
N HIS A 71 5.16 8.08 -17.09
CA HIS A 71 6.06 8.15 -15.92
C HIS A 71 6.81 6.84 -15.65
N HIS A 72 7.13 6.07 -16.70
CA HIS A 72 7.80 4.76 -16.57
C HIS A 72 9.31 4.86 -16.28
N GLN A 73 9.94 6.03 -16.40
CA GLN A 73 11.37 6.24 -16.13
C GLN A 73 12.29 5.28 -16.91
N GLY A 74 11.89 4.90 -18.13
CA GLY A 74 12.68 4.04 -19.02
C GLY A 74 12.66 2.56 -18.66
N ILE A 75 11.79 2.08 -17.75
CA ILE A 75 11.72 0.67 -17.36
C ILE A 75 10.33 0.21 -16.96
N VAL A 76 9.98 -1.01 -17.37
CA VAL A 76 8.72 -1.69 -17.03
C VAL A 76 8.97 -3.18 -16.83
N ALA A 77 8.62 -3.71 -15.67
CA ALA A 77 8.54 -5.14 -15.41
C ALA A 77 7.06 -5.58 -15.43
N MET A 78 6.77 -6.69 -16.08
CA MET A 78 5.45 -7.33 -16.02
C MET A 78 5.47 -8.42 -14.97
N ILE A 79 4.47 -8.42 -14.10
CA ILE A 79 4.24 -9.45 -13.10
C ILE A 79 2.83 -10.04 -13.26
N ASP A 80 2.57 -11.23 -12.73
CA ASP A 80 1.19 -11.69 -12.59
C ASP A 80 0.42 -10.71 -11.69
N PHE A 81 -0.87 -10.51 -11.97
CA PHE A 81 -1.68 -9.64 -11.11
C PHE A 81 -1.67 -10.19 -9.68
N PRO A 82 -1.28 -9.39 -8.66
CA PRO A 82 -1.17 -9.89 -7.29
C PRO A 82 -2.50 -10.45 -6.79
N LYS A 83 -2.48 -11.70 -6.33
CA LYS A 83 -3.64 -12.29 -5.65
C LYS A 83 -3.71 -11.74 -4.24
N ILE A 84 -4.78 -11.03 -3.92
CA ILE A 84 -5.05 -10.49 -2.59
C ILE A 84 -5.91 -11.51 -1.85
N ASN A 85 -5.39 -12.10 -0.79
CA ASN A 85 -6.11 -13.05 0.05
C ASN A 85 -6.91 -12.30 1.13
N SER A 86 -8.02 -12.90 1.58
CA SER A 86 -8.71 -12.41 2.77
C SER A 86 -7.86 -12.65 4.01
N VAL A 87 -7.94 -11.71 4.97
CA VAL A 87 -7.30 -11.91 6.28
C VAL A 87 -7.85 -13.16 6.95
N SER A 88 -6.98 -14.05 7.41
CA SER A 88 -7.35 -15.25 8.15
C SER A 88 -7.10 -15.10 9.66
N LYS A 89 -7.73 -15.96 10.46
CA LYS A 89 -7.49 -16.01 11.91
C LYS A 89 -6.03 -16.33 12.26
N ASN A 90 -5.34 -17.10 11.42
CA ASN A 90 -3.92 -17.42 11.64
C ASN A 90 -3.05 -16.16 11.51
N GLU A 91 -3.28 -15.33 10.49
CA GLU A 91 -2.56 -14.07 10.30
C GLU A 91 -2.80 -13.12 11.47
N ILE A 92 -4.05 -12.96 11.92
CA ILE A 92 -4.38 -12.15 13.11
C ILE A 92 -3.62 -12.66 14.35
N SER A 93 -3.58 -13.97 14.55
CA SER A 93 -2.86 -14.58 15.67
C SER A 93 -1.35 -14.35 15.60
N GLU A 94 -0.76 -14.41 14.41
CA GLU A 94 0.65 -14.11 14.18
C GLU A 94 0.96 -12.63 14.42
N TRP A 95 0.16 -11.70 13.91
CA TRP A 95 0.34 -10.27 14.15
C TRP A 95 0.28 -9.95 15.64
N LYS A 96 -0.66 -10.57 16.36
CA LYS A 96 -0.78 -10.41 17.81
C LYS A 96 0.46 -10.92 18.55
N LYS A 97 0.95 -12.11 18.19
CA LYS A 97 2.16 -12.72 18.78
C LYS A 97 3.41 -11.87 18.54
N ASN A 98 3.52 -11.27 17.35
CA ASN A 98 4.69 -10.49 16.94
C ASN A 98 4.58 -9.00 17.30
N SER A 99 3.51 -8.57 17.98
CA SER A 99 3.21 -7.18 18.30
C SER A 99 3.14 -6.29 17.05
N GLU A 100 2.64 -6.82 15.94
CA GLU A 100 2.51 -6.09 14.68
C GLU A 100 1.23 -5.28 14.62
N HIS A 101 1.33 -4.02 14.22
CA HIS A 101 0.19 -3.16 13.93
C HIS A 101 -0.39 -3.48 12.54
N ALA A 102 -1.64 -3.09 12.32
CA ALA A 102 -2.31 -3.20 11.03
C ALA A 102 -3.00 -1.88 10.65
N ILE A 103 -3.17 -1.67 9.35
CA ILE A 103 -3.83 -0.50 8.79
C ILE A 103 -5.04 -0.96 7.98
N LEU A 104 -6.20 -0.40 8.25
CA LEU A 104 -7.40 -0.59 7.46
C LEU A 104 -7.71 0.68 6.68
N LEU A 105 -7.94 0.56 5.39
CA LEU A 105 -8.23 1.66 4.48
C LEU A 105 -9.74 1.74 4.22
N ASP A 106 -10.44 2.65 4.89
CA ASP A 106 -11.89 2.81 4.73
C ASP A 106 -12.21 3.71 3.51
N ARG A 107 -12.41 3.09 2.35
CA ARG A 107 -12.79 3.75 1.09
C ARG A 107 -11.77 4.76 0.57
N ILE A 108 -10.49 4.44 0.65
CA ILE A 108 -9.43 5.20 -0.03
C ILE A 108 -9.57 4.97 -1.54
N GLY A 109 -10.17 5.94 -2.25
CA GLY A 109 -10.53 5.80 -3.66
C GLY A 109 -9.40 6.11 -4.64
N ASN A 110 -8.43 6.90 -4.24
CA ASN A 110 -7.36 7.38 -5.12
C ASN A 110 -6.15 6.43 -5.09
N ALA A 111 -5.80 5.86 -6.26
CA ALA A 111 -4.66 4.95 -6.40
C ALA A 111 -3.30 5.60 -6.05
N ASN A 112 -3.16 6.92 -6.21
CA ASN A 112 -1.94 7.62 -5.82
C ASN A 112 -1.83 7.72 -4.30
N ASN A 113 -2.94 8.05 -3.60
CA ASN A 113 -2.98 8.06 -2.15
C ASN A 113 -2.71 6.66 -1.59
N PHE A 114 -3.34 5.63 -2.17
CA PHE A 114 -3.07 4.24 -1.81
C PHE A 114 -1.58 3.90 -1.93
N GLY A 115 -0.95 4.21 -3.07
CA GLY A 115 0.48 3.97 -3.28
C GLY A 115 1.37 4.74 -2.30
N ALA A 116 1.03 5.99 -1.98
CA ALA A 116 1.77 6.82 -1.03
C ALA A 116 1.63 6.33 0.42
N ILE A 117 0.45 5.85 0.82
CA ILE A 117 0.22 5.20 2.12
C ILE A 117 1.09 3.94 2.24
N ILE A 118 1.11 3.08 1.20
CA ILE A 118 1.95 1.88 1.16
C ILE A 118 3.44 2.25 1.31
N ARG A 119 3.91 3.29 0.62
CA ARG A 119 5.28 3.76 0.75
C ARG A 119 5.61 4.16 2.18
N SER A 120 4.74 4.93 2.82
CA SER A 120 4.92 5.36 4.22
C SER A 120 4.87 4.17 5.18
N ALA A 121 3.91 3.26 5.01
CA ALA A 121 3.80 2.06 5.84
C ALA A 121 5.08 1.21 5.77
N SER A 122 5.57 0.94 4.55
CA SER A 122 6.81 0.18 4.36
C SER A 122 8.03 0.88 4.98
N PHE A 123 8.12 2.21 4.88
CA PHE A 123 9.21 3.00 5.45
C PHE A 123 9.25 2.89 6.98
N PHE A 124 8.09 2.90 7.63
CA PHE A 124 7.96 2.77 9.08
C PHE A 124 7.84 1.33 9.56
N GLY A 125 8.01 0.33 8.70
CA GLY A 125 7.99 -1.09 9.07
C GLY A 125 6.62 -1.66 9.37
N ILE A 126 5.53 -0.95 9.02
CA ILE A 126 4.16 -1.46 9.14
C ILE A 126 3.88 -2.34 7.93
N LYS A 127 3.65 -3.63 8.18
CA LYS A 127 3.55 -4.63 7.11
C LYS A 127 2.12 -4.95 6.69
N ASN A 128 1.16 -4.85 7.59
CA ASN A 128 -0.18 -5.43 7.40
C ASN A 128 -1.19 -4.37 6.97
N ILE A 129 -1.60 -4.41 5.70
CA ILE A 129 -2.53 -3.47 5.10
C ILE A 129 -3.79 -4.20 4.69
N ILE A 130 -4.94 -3.72 5.13
CA ILE A 130 -6.25 -4.31 4.85
C ILE A 130 -7.03 -3.36 3.96
N ILE A 131 -7.43 -3.84 2.79
CA ILE A 131 -8.28 -3.15 1.83
C ILE A 131 -9.64 -3.85 1.77
N PRO A 132 -10.68 -3.28 2.35
CA PRO A 132 -12.01 -3.88 2.30
C PRO A 132 -12.57 -3.88 0.87
N GLN A 133 -13.58 -4.73 0.63
CA GLN A 133 -14.31 -4.78 -0.65
C GLN A 133 -15.46 -3.78 -0.70
N ASP A 134 -15.44 -2.79 0.18
CA ASP A 134 -16.42 -1.71 0.21
C ASP A 134 -16.36 -0.87 -1.09
N GLU A 135 -17.49 -0.31 -1.49
CA GLU A 135 -17.57 0.56 -2.67
C GLU A 135 -16.66 1.79 -2.52
N GLY A 136 -16.00 2.17 -3.62
CA GLY A 136 -15.08 3.30 -3.65
C GLY A 136 -13.67 3.02 -3.15
N GLN A 137 -13.34 1.78 -2.78
CA GLN A 137 -11.99 1.40 -2.39
C GLN A 137 -11.08 1.21 -3.61
N SER A 138 -9.88 1.80 -3.57
CA SER A 138 -8.83 1.57 -4.57
C SER A 138 -8.10 0.24 -4.31
N PHE A 139 -7.64 -0.37 -5.39
CA PHE A 139 -6.86 -1.61 -5.36
C PHE A 139 -5.46 -1.41 -5.96
N ILE A 140 -4.68 -2.49 -6.02
CA ILE A 140 -3.35 -2.49 -6.62
C ILE A 140 -3.46 -2.17 -8.12
N THR A 141 -2.72 -1.17 -8.56
CA THR A 141 -2.65 -0.70 -9.95
C THR A 141 -1.20 -0.37 -10.33
N THR A 142 -0.93 -0.21 -11.63
CA THR A 142 0.37 0.30 -12.10
C THR A 142 0.72 1.65 -11.44
N SER A 143 -0.27 2.54 -11.26
CA SER A 143 -0.06 3.84 -10.61
C SER A 143 0.32 3.68 -9.14
N SER A 144 -0.42 2.88 -8.38
CA SER A 144 -0.11 2.67 -6.96
C SER A 144 1.25 2.00 -6.75
N TYR A 145 1.63 1.05 -7.61
CA TYR A 145 2.96 0.43 -7.59
C TYR A 145 4.07 1.46 -7.81
N ARG A 146 3.92 2.30 -8.83
CA ARG A 146 4.87 3.37 -9.15
C ARG A 146 5.02 4.38 -8.00
N ILE A 147 3.90 4.83 -7.43
CA ILE A 147 3.90 5.81 -6.32
C ILE A 147 4.49 5.21 -5.04
N ALA A 148 4.28 3.94 -4.79
CA ALA A 148 4.86 3.24 -3.65
C ALA A 148 6.39 3.12 -3.72
N GLN A 149 7.00 3.36 -4.90
CA GLN A 149 8.47 3.38 -5.10
C GLN A 149 9.19 2.20 -4.45
N GLY A 150 8.66 1.00 -4.67
CA GLY A 150 9.21 -0.25 -4.11
C GLY A 150 8.63 -0.67 -2.77
N GLY A 151 7.83 0.16 -2.10
CA GLY A 151 7.18 -0.17 -0.83
C GLY A 151 6.25 -1.38 -0.91
N MET A 152 5.70 -1.68 -2.09
CA MET A 152 4.85 -2.85 -2.32
C MET A 152 5.53 -4.20 -2.00
N GLU A 153 6.85 -4.25 -2.03
CA GLU A 153 7.61 -5.47 -1.75
C GLU A 153 7.85 -5.73 -0.26
N PHE A 154 7.47 -4.77 0.60
CA PHE A 154 7.69 -4.82 2.05
C PHE A 154 6.40 -4.89 2.87
N VAL A 155 5.25 -4.89 2.20
CA VAL A 155 3.95 -4.97 2.86
C VAL A 155 3.17 -6.19 2.40
N ASN A 156 2.31 -6.70 3.27
CA ASN A 156 1.31 -7.71 2.96
C ASN A 156 -0.04 -7.01 2.80
N ILE A 157 -0.65 -7.15 1.64
CA ILE A 157 -1.96 -6.57 1.36
C ILE A 157 -2.99 -7.68 1.42
N TYR A 158 -3.98 -7.46 2.28
CA TYR A 158 -5.09 -8.38 2.51
C TYR A 158 -6.41 -7.70 2.13
N THR A 159 -7.44 -8.50 1.97
CA THR A 159 -8.80 -7.99 1.82
C THR A 159 -9.72 -8.51 2.93
N CYS A 160 -10.82 -7.82 3.17
CA CYS A 160 -11.95 -8.28 3.97
C CYS A 160 -13.25 -7.90 3.27
N LYS A 161 -14.37 -8.48 3.69
CA LYS A 161 -15.65 -8.27 3.04
C LYS A 161 -16.14 -6.84 3.17
N SER A 162 -16.07 -6.27 4.38
CA SER A 162 -16.32 -4.85 4.63
C SER A 162 -15.54 -4.36 5.84
N SER A 163 -15.27 -3.03 5.89
CA SER A 163 -14.64 -2.37 7.02
C SER A 163 -15.38 -2.67 8.33
N SER A 164 -16.68 -2.44 8.36
CA SER A 164 -17.49 -2.58 9.58
C SER A 164 -17.57 -4.02 10.08
N GLU A 165 -17.67 -5.01 9.18
CA GLU A 165 -17.70 -6.42 9.57
C GLU A 165 -16.36 -6.84 10.17
N PHE A 166 -15.27 -6.45 9.52
CA PHE A 166 -13.92 -6.75 10.00
C PHE A 166 -13.66 -6.16 11.38
N LEU A 167 -13.97 -4.87 11.60
CA LEU A 167 -13.78 -4.21 12.89
C LEU A 167 -14.59 -4.87 14.02
N ARG A 168 -15.84 -5.28 13.77
CA ARG A 168 -16.64 -6.01 14.78
C ARG A 168 -16.00 -7.34 15.16
N THR A 169 -15.48 -8.07 14.17
CA THR A 169 -14.86 -9.38 14.38
C THR A 169 -13.54 -9.27 15.15
N GLU A 170 -12.76 -8.23 14.88
CA GLU A 170 -11.39 -8.10 15.40
C GLU A 170 -11.26 -7.17 16.62
N LYS A 171 -12.36 -6.69 17.18
CA LYS A 171 -12.40 -5.76 18.31
C LYS A 171 -11.62 -6.24 19.55
N GLU A 172 -11.62 -7.53 19.81
CA GLU A 172 -10.89 -8.15 20.93
C GLU A 172 -9.37 -8.27 20.67
N ASN A 173 -8.97 -8.23 19.40
CA ASN A 173 -7.58 -8.47 18.98
C ASN A 173 -6.74 -7.21 18.86
N PHE A 174 -7.39 -6.04 18.67
CA PHE A 174 -6.72 -4.76 18.45
C PHE A 174 -7.33 -3.66 19.30
N VAL A 175 -6.56 -2.60 19.52
CA VAL A 175 -7.12 -1.28 19.81
C VAL A 175 -7.43 -0.62 18.48
N ILE A 176 -8.71 -0.40 18.19
CA ILE A 176 -9.17 0.19 16.93
C ILE A 176 -9.13 1.71 17.04
N ILE A 177 -8.30 2.35 16.23
CA ILE A 177 -8.08 3.81 16.29
C ILE A 177 -8.43 4.42 14.94
N GLY A 178 -9.48 5.23 14.93
CA GLY A 178 -9.92 5.97 13.75
C GLY A 178 -9.31 7.36 13.67
N THR A 179 -9.19 7.90 12.44
CA THR A 179 -8.79 9.29 12.19
C THR A 179 -10.03 10.16 11.98
N ASP A 180 -10.15 11.24 12.73
CA ASP A 180 -11.33 12.11 12.68
C ASP A 180 -10.94 13.56 13.01
N LEU A 181 -11.44 14.53 12.23
CA LEU A 181 -11.15 15.95 12.42
C LEU A 181 -11.79 16.52 13.71
N GLN A 182 -12.79 15.85 14.25
CA GLN A 182 -13.48 16.26 15.49
C GLN A 182 -12.97 15.48 16.72
N ALA A 183 -11.92 14.66 16.56
CA ALA A 183 -11.35 13.92 17.66
C ALA A 183 -10.74 14.87 18.72
N LYS A 184 -10.81 14.44 19.98
CA LYS A 184 -10.23 15.20 21.10
C LYS A 184 -8.79 14.81 21.41
N LYS A 185 -8.41 13.56 21.09
CA LYS A 185 -7.07 13.03 21.33
C LYS A 185 -6.14 13.36 20.18
N SER A 186 -4.95 13.84 20.53
CA SER A 186 -3.91 14.12 19.53
C SER A 186 -3.24 12.84 19.07
N VAL A 187 -2.73 12.82 17.83
CA VAL A 187 -1.88 11.76 17.31
C VAL A 187 -0.67 11.46 18.19
N SER A 188 -0.15 12.46 18.92
CA SER A 188 0.96 12.28 19.87
C SER A 188 0.61 11.39 21.07
N GLU A 189 -0.65 11.10 21.31
CA GLU A 189 -1.12 10.21 22.39
C GLU A 189 -1.18 8.73 21.97
N LEU A 190 -0.85 8.40 20.69
CA LEU A 190 -0.98 7.04 20.15
C LEU A 190 -0.31 5.97 21.02
N GLN A 191 0.91 6.20 21.47
CA GLN A 191 1.64 5.25 22.33
C GLN A 191 0.88 4.98 23.65
N SER A 192 0.33 6.02 24.25
CA SER A 192 -0.45 5.89 25.49
C SER A 192 -1.80 5.20 25.26
N ILE A 193 -2.42 5.41 24.10
CA ILE A 193 -3.67 4.76 23.71
C ILE A 193 -3.44 3.26 23.50
N CYS A 194 -2.38 2.87 22.81
CA CYS A 194 -2.07 1.48 22.50
C CYS A 194 -1.75 0.65 23.76
N LYS A 195 -1.10 1.24 24.78
CA LYS A 195 -0.75 0.54 26.05
C LYS A 195 -0.18 -0.86 25.84
N ASN A 196 0.78 -1.00 24.93
CA ASN A 196 1.38 -2.28 24.54
C ASN A 196 0.44 -3.29 23.83
N LYS A 197 -0.72 -2.85 23.36
CA LYS A 197 -1.58 -3.65 22.49
C LYS A 197 -1.33 -3.30 21.02
N ASN A 198 -1.62 -4.24 20.14
CA ASN A 198 -1.57 -3.99 18.70
C ASN A 198 -2.66 -2.98 18.31
N ALA A 199 -2.27 -1.98 17.53
CA ALA A 199 -3.23 -1.03 16.97
C ALA A 199 -3.72 -1.48 15.59
N LEU A 200 -5.00 -1.26 15.33
CA LEU A 200 -5.59 -1.25 14.01
C LEU A 200 -5.97 0.20 13.69
N ILE A 201 -5.12 0.85 12.89
CA ILE A 201 -5.37 2.24 12.47
C ILE A 201 -6.32 2.26 11.28
N VAL A 202 -7.39 3.03 11.37
CA VAL A 202 -8.36 3.20 10.29
C VAL A 202 -8.14 4.56 9.64
N LEU A 203 -7.77 4.54 8.37
CA LEU A 203 -7.62 5.73 7.53
C LEU A 203 -8.85 5.85 6.63
N GLY A 204 -9.52 6.99 6.69
CA GLY A 204 -10.75 7.25 5.96
C GLY A 204 -10.55 7.87 4.59
N ASN A 205 -11.63 7.93 3.83
CA ASN A 205 -11.72 8.61 2.54
C ASN A 205 -11.26 10.07 2.62
N GLU A 206 -10.67 10.56 1.53
CA GLU A 206 -10.02 11.87 1.45
C GLU A 206 -10.98 13.04 1.68
N GLU A 207 -12.25 12.90 1.27
CA GLU A 207 -13.27 13.95 1.37
C GLU A 207 -14.20 13.74 2.57
N LYS A 208 -14.58 12.48 2.82
CA LYS A 208 -15.65 12.14 3.78
C LYS A 208 -15.11 11.60 5.12
N GLY A 209 -13.79 11.37 5.21
CA GLY A 209 -13.20 10.72 6.38
C GLY A 209 -13.63 9.25 6.54
N ILE A 210 -13.55 8.72 7.74
CA ILE A 210 -14.07 7.39 8.07
C ILE A 210 -15.60 7.37 8.04
N SER A 211 -16.19 6.25 7.63
CA SER A 211 -17.66 6.13 7.60
C SER A 211 -18.25 6.13 9.00
N GLU A 212 -19.50 6.59 9.15
CA GLU A 212 -20.19 6.63 10.44
C GLU A 212 -20.31 5.24 11.10
N SER A 213 -20.49 4.20 10.28
CA SER A 213 -20.53 2.82 10.75
C SER A 213 -19.18 2.33 11.27
N VAL A 214 -18.08 2.77 10.68
CA VAL A 214 -16.71 2.51 11.11
C VAL A 214 -16.37 3.33 12.34
N ARG A 215 -16.72 4.62 12.35
CA ARG A 215 -16.49 5.55 13.45
C ARG A 215 -17.04 5.02 14.80
N LYS A 216 -18.24 4.46 14.79
CA LYS A 216 -18.88 3.84 15.97
C LYS A 216 -18.18 2.58 16.48
N LEU A 217 -17.35 1.97 15.68
CA LEU A 217 -16.61 0.74 16.03
C LEU A 217 -15.18 1.02 16.51
N CYS A 218 -14.70 2.26 16.35
CA CYS A 218 -13.40 2.66 16.87
C CYS A 218 -13.45 2.76 18.41
N ASP A 219 -12.44 2.24 19.07
CA ASP A 219 -12.25 2.41 20.51
C ASP A 219 -11.83 3.84 20.83
N GLU A 220 -11.03 4.44 19.93
CA GLU A 220 -10.54 5.80 20.05
C GLU A 220 -10.51 6.51 18.70
N LEU A 221 -10.64 7.83 18.76
CA LEU A 221 -10.47 8.71 17.61
C LEU A 221 -9.32 9.68 17.86
N ILE A 222 -8.49 9.89 16.85
CA ILE A 222 -7.32 10.78 16.92
C ILE A 222 -7.35 11.84 15.83
N ILE A 223 -6.74 12.99 16.13
CA ILE A 223 -6.54 14.11 15.21
C ILE A 223 -5.06 14.49 15.13
N ILE A 224 -4.62 14.92 13.96
CA ILE A 224 -3.39 15.68 13.80
C ILE A 224 -3.76 17.16 13.99
N PRO A 225 -3.35 17.81 15.08
CA PRO A 225 -3.80 19.16 15.37
C PRO A 225 -3.22 20.17 14.37
N ALA A 226 -4.09 20.88 13.67
CA ALA A 226 -3.72 21.97 12.78
C ALA A 226 -3.29 23.21 13.59
N LYS A 227 -2.34 23.98 13.04
CA LYS A 227 -1.92 25.28 13.59
C LYS A 227 -2.53 26.48 12.87
N THR A 228 -3.29 26.22 11.82
CA THR A 228 -3.91 27.23 10.94
C THR A 228 -5.36 26.85 10.66
N SER A 229 -6.04 27.64 9.83
CA SER A 229 -7.41 27.38 9.36
C SER A 229 -7.51 26.34 8.24
N ILE A 230 -6.42 25.62 7.93
CA ILE A 230 -6.49 24.49 7.00
C ILE A 230 -7.11 23.30 7.72
N ASP A 231 -8.23 22.80 7.19
CA ASP A 231 -9.07 21.83 7.87
C ASP A 231 -8.43 20.43 7.96
N SER A 232 -7.70 20.00 6.92
CA SER A 232 -7.14 18.66 6.87
C SER A 232 -5.87 18.55 6.02
N LEU A 233 -5.09 17.52 6.31
CA LEU A 233 -4.02 17.05 5.43
C LEU A 233 -4.56 16.01 4.45
N ASN A 234 -3.92 15.89 3.28
CA ASN A 234 -4.11 14.72 2.42
C ASN A 234 -3.87 13.43 3.23
N VAL A 235 -4.68 12.40 3.01
CA VAL A 235 -4.65 11.16 3.81
C VAL A 235 -3.28 10.46 3.78
N ALA A 236 -2.55 10.53 2.67
CA ALA A 236 -1.20 9.96 2.59
C ALA A 236 -0.16 10.75 3.40
N GLN A 237 -0.32 12.08 3.51
CA GLN A 237 0.52 12.91 4.39
C GLN A 237 0.16 12.64 5.85
N ALA A 238 -1.12 12.59 6.18
CA ALA A 238 -1.62 12.25 7.51
C ALA A 238 -1.11 10.86 7.95
N SER A 239 -1.16 9.87 7.06
CA SER A 239 -0.67 8.52 7.36
C SER A 239 0.80 8.50 7.76
N SER A 240 1.65 9.30 7.12
CA SER A 240 3.08 9.36 7.46
C SER A 240 3.33 9.85 8.89
N ILE A 241 2.57 10.85 9.33
CA ILE A 241 2.64 11.39 10.70
C ILE A 241 2.14 10.34 11.70
N ILE A 242 1.01 9.71 11.40
CA ILE A 242 0.41 8.66 12.25
C ILE A 242 1.36 7.47 12.39
N PHE A 243 1.96 7.02 11.29
CA PHE A 243 2.86 5.86 11.30
C PHE A 243 4.15 6.17 12.08
N TYR A 244 4.70 7.39 11.95
CA TYR A 244 5.82 7.84 12.76
C TYR A 244 5.48 7.80 14.26
N GLU A 245 4.35 8.37 14.66
CA GLU A 245 3.91 8.38 16.06
C GLU A 245 3.60 6.96 16.60
N LEU A 246 3.11 6.07 15.74
CA LEU A 246 2.79 4.69 16.10
C LEU A 246 4.03 3.83 16.34
N THR A 247 5.15 4.12 15.66
CA THR A 247 6.34 3.25 15.61
C THR A 247 7.56 3.84 16.33
N LYS A 248 7.47 5.05 16.90
CA LYS A 248 8.58 5.70 17.61
C LYS A 248 8.89 5.06 18.99
#